data_8843e7f70fa405e0c1c010dd6dd0500f
#
_entry.id   8843e7f70fa405e0c1c010dd6dd0500f
#
_cell.length_a   1.000
_cell.length_b   1.000
_cell.length_c   1.000
_cell.angle_alpha   90.00
_cell.angle_beta   90.00
_cell.angle_gamma   90.00
#
_symmetry.space_group_name_H-M   'P 1'
#
loop_
_entity.id
_entity.type
_entity.pdbx_description
1 polymer ?
#
loop_
_entity_poly.entity_id
_entity_poly.type
_entity_poly.pdbx_seq_one_letter_code
_entity_poly.pdbx_strand_id
1 'polypeptide(L)'
;DAYRLQVEKARFEYEKKQEQLADTQITSPIDGTVVRVNTKVGRFADSVEDSEPLFIIENLDVLEMEIKVSEYSIGKVAVGQEAEISADILDGETVRGQVVSISPTGEEKGGGSTERVIPTKVRIMDENTKLIAGITAKAQIVLEEKEDALTVPVAAVTERNGVSMVLAVKDGMIHEVPVQTGIEGDVELEILPGEGEELDETTQIVAAPSEGLTEGMAVTAMAQ
;
A
#
# COMPACT_ATOMS: atom_id res chain seq x y z
N ASP A 1 -39.12 34.27 46.00
CA ASP A 1 -37.99 34.36 45.02
C ASP A 1 -36.62 34.04 45.66
N ALA A 2 -36.28 34.51 46.86
CA ALA A 2 -34.99 34.25 47.50
C ALA A 2 -34.74 32.75 47.78
N TYR A 3 -35.75 32.03 48.27
CA TYR A 3 -35.64 30.59 48.54
C TYR A 3 -35.47 29.76 47.26
N ARG A 4 -36.13 30.17 46.18
CA ARG A 4 -35.93 29.49 44.87
C ARG A 4 -34.47 29.63 44.39
N LEU A 5 -33.92 30.83 44.52
CA LEU A 5 -32.54 31.11 44.15
C LEU A 5 -31.55 30.32 45.01
N GLN A 6 -31.82 30.14 46.33
CA GLN A 6 -30.99 29.31 47.20
C GLN A 6 -31.02 27.82 46.81
N VAL A 7 -32.22 27.31 46.49
CA VAL A 7 -32.36 25.92 46.04
C VAL A 7 -31.62 25.71 44.70
N GLU A 8 -31.74 26.66 43.79
CA GLU A 8 -31.08 26.58 42.47
C GLU A 8 -29.55 26.62 42.59
N LYS A 9 -29.01 27.48 43.46
CA LYS A 9 -27.57 27.51 43.79
C LYS A 9 -27.11 26.20 44.42
N ALA A 10 -27.83 25.69 45.41
CA ALA A 10 -27.44 24.42 46.08
C ALA A 10 -27.47 23.24 45.09
N ARG A 11 -28.45 23.24 44.16
CA ARG A 11 -28.52 22.23 43.10
C ARG A 11 -27.34 22.33 42.14
N PHE A 12 -27.00 23.55 41.72
CA PHE A 12 -25.84 23.77 40.85
C PHE A 12 -24.50 23.33 41.52
N GLU A 13 -24.35 23.67 42.81
CA GLU A 13 -23.16 23.21 43.56
C GLU A 13 -23.11 21.70 43.71
N TYR A 14 -24.26 21.05 43.92
CA TYR A 14 -24.34 19.60 43.97
C TYR A 14 -24.00 18.94 42.62
N GLU A 15 -24.57 19.44 41.53
CA GLU A 15 -24.27 18.96 40.16
C GLU A 15 -22.77 19.10 39.84
N LYS A 16 -22.16 20.24 40.18
CA LYS A 16 -20.74 20.48 40.04
C LYS A 16 -19.88 19.49 40.86
N LYS A 17 -20.33 19.15 42.09
CA LYS A 17 -19.63 18.16 42.92
C LYS A 17 -19.78 16.74 42.37
N GLN A 18 -20.90 16.39 41.77
CA GLN A 18 -21.10 15.13 41.08
C GLN A 18 -20.18 15.01 39.84
N GLU A 19 -20.09 16.09 39.06
CA GLU A 19 -19.19 16.15 37.91
C GLU A 19 -17.72 15.96 38.32
N GLN A 20 -17.26 16.70 39.34
CA GLN A 20 -15.95 16.56 39.93
C GLN A 20 -15.65 15.11 40.44
N LEU A 21 -16.66 14.45 40.99
CA LEU A 21 -16.53 13.07 41.41
C LEU A 21 -16.45 12.11 40.21
N ALA A 22 -17.24 12.34 39.17
CA ALA A 22 -17.18 11.56 37.94
C ALA A 22 -15.81 11.69 37.24
N ASP A 23 -15.23 12.90 37.22
CA ASP A 23 -13.90 13.18 36.64
C ASP A 23 -12.76 12.47 37.37
N THR A 24 -12.99 11.98 38.61
CA THR A 24 -11.99 11.15 39.30
C THR A 24 -11.90 9.72 38.75
N GLN A 25 -12.86 9.30 37.94
CA GLN A 25 -12.86 8.00 37.27
C GLN A 25 -12.58 8.17 35.79
N ILE A 26 -11.35 7.89 35.39
CA ILE A 26 -10.94 7.97 33.99
C ILE A 26 -11.29 6.63 33.32
N THR A 27 -12.14 6.69 32.30
CA THR A 27 -12.51 5.52 31.48
C THR A 27 -12.09 5.74 30.03
N SER A 28 -11.75 4.65 29.36
CA SER A 28 -11.45 4.68 27.93
C SER A 28 -12.73 5.00 27.12
N PRO A 29 -12.69 5.93 26.18
CA PRO A 29 -13.79 6.16 25.23
C PRO A 29 -13.88 5.13 24.11
N ILE A 30 -12.86 4.26 23.97
CA ILE A 30 -12.78 3.23 22.95
C ILE A 30 -12.44 1.88 23.57
N ASP A 31 -12.87 0.82 22.91
CA ASP A 31 -12.37 -0.53 23.17
C ASP A 31 -11.00 -0.69 22.55
N GLY A 32 -10.07 -1.37 23.23
CA GLY A 32 -8.72 -1.55 22.72
C GLY A 32 -7.72 -2.05 23.77
N THR A 33 -6.47 -2.08 23.36
CA THR A 33 -5.34 -2.50 24.18
C THR A 33 -4.59 -1.29 24.71
N VAL A 34 -4.26 -1.31 26.01
CA VAL A 34 -3.40 -0.30 26.63
C VAL A 34 -1.97 -0.52 26.15
N VAL A 35 -1.49 0.32 25.23
CA VAL A 35 -0.15 0.20 24.64
C VAL A 35 0.91 0.97 25.43
N ARG A 36 0.50 1.98 26.19
CA ARG A 36 1.43 2.74 27.04
C ARG A 36 0.75 3.27 28.29
N VAL A 37 1.50 3.25 29.38
CA VAL A 37 1.12 3.81 30.70
C VAL A 37 2.22 4.77 31.14
N ASN A 38 1.94 6.08 31.15
CA ASN A 38 2.90 7.14 31.51
C ASN A 38 2.73 7.61 32.95
N THR A 39 1.93 6.91 33.77
CA THR A 39 1.69 7.26 35.17
C THR A 39 1.98 6.10 36.12
N LYS A 40 2.09 6.42 37.41
CA LYS A 40 2.28 5.43 38.48
C LYS A 40 1.37 5.76 39.64
N VAL A 41 0.97 4.74 40.40
CA VAL A 41 0.22 4.91 41.62
C VAL A 41 0.96 5.85 42.59
N GLY A 42 0.23 6.81 43.16
CA GLY A 42 0.78 7.84 44.03
C GLY A 42 1.16 9.15 43.37
N ARG A 43 1.05 9.27 42.03
CA ARG A 43 1.16 10.56 41.32
C ARG A 43 -0.21 11.25 41.25
N PHE A 44 -0.18 12.58 41.32
CA PHE A 44 -1.36 13.37 41.02
C PHE A 44 -1.60 13.44 39.50
N ALA A 45 -2.85 13.31 39.07
CA ALA A 45 -3.21 13.33 37.66
C ALA A 45 -3.02 14.71 37.01
N ASP A 46 -3.05 15.79 37.82
CA ASP A 46 -2.83 17.18 37.41
C ASP A 46 -1.34 17.54 37.22
N SER A 47 -0.43 16.66 37.65
CA SER A 47 1.01 16.87 37.47
C SER A 47 1.58 16.29 36.18
N VAL A 48 0.70 15.81 35.28
CA VAL A 48 1.10 15.35 33.95
C VAL A 48 1.22 16.58 33.05
N GLU A 49 2.43 16.77 32.47
CA GLU A 49 2.65 17.82 31.49
C GLU A 49 1.69 17.62 30.31
N ASP A 50 1.14 18.72 29.78
CA ASP A 50 0.15 18.74 28.70
C ASP A 50 0.58 17.98 27.41
N SER A 51 1.84 17.55 27.36
CA SER A 51 2.46 16.88 26.21
C SER A 51 2.41 15.34 26.27
N GLU A 52 2.15 14.72 27.44
CA GLU A 52 2.15 13.26 27.55
C GLU A 52 0.82 12.71 28.11
N PRO A 53 0.05 11.96 27.32
CA PRO A 53 -1.18 11.32 27.81
C PRO A 53 -0.87 10.28 28.90
N LEU A 54 -1.74 10.16 29.93
CA LEU A 54 -1.59 9.19 31.02
C LEU A 54 -1.58 7.75 30.52
N PHE A 55 -2.46 7.47 29.57
CA PHE A 55 -2.61 6.16 28.92
C PHE A 55 -2.76 6.36 27.43
N ILE A 56 -2.18 5.45 26.66
CA ILE A 56 -2.45 5.33 25.23
C ILE A 56 -3.14 3.99 25.02
N ILE A 57 -4.33 4.05 24.41
CA ILE A 57 -5.17 2.89 24.11
C ILE A 57 -5.39 2.87 22.61
N GLU A 58 -5.10 1.75 21.99
CA GLU A 58 -5.20 1.56 20.54
C GLU A 58 -6.02 0.32 20.23
N ASN A 59 -6.81 0.40 19.17
CA ASN A 59 -7.43 -0.78 18.59
C ASN A 59 -6.41 -1.47 17.68
N LEU A 60 -5.94 -2.63 18.10
CA LEU A 60 -4.95 -3.42 17.36
C LEU A 60 -5.57 -4.52 16.48
N ASP A 61 -6.91 -4.63 16.47
CA ASP A 61 -7.62 -5.61 15.64
C ASP A 61 -7.56 -5.22 14.15
N VAL A 62 -7.40 -3.93 13.88
CA VAL A 62 -7.28 -3.40 12.51
C VAL A 62 -5.99 -2.61 12.40
N LEU A 63 -5.05 -3.14 11.65
CA LEU A 63 -3.81 -2.45 11.35
C LEU A 63 -3.96 -1.64 10.06
N GLU A 64 -3.56 -0.38 10.11
CA GLU A 64 -3.49 0.51 8.96
C GLU A 64 -2.08 1.11 8.87
N MET A 65 -1.60 1.24 7.65
CA MET A 65 -0.38 1.99 7.37
C MET A 65 -0.69 3.23 6.56
N GLU A 66 0.05 4.29 6.79
CA GLU A 66 0.02 5.49 5.97
C GLU A 66 1.24 5.51 5.06
N ILE A 67 1.00 5.60 3.77
CA ILE A 67 2.02 5.76 2.74
C ILE A 67 1.92 7.13 2.11
N LYS A 68 3.03 7.60 1.55
CA LYS A 68 3.14 8.89 0.86
C LYS A 68 3.28 8.65 -0.63
N VAL A 69 2.18 8.79 -1.36
CA VAL A 69 2.16 8.62 -2.82
C VAL A 69 2.53 9.93 -3.49
N SER A 70 3.42 9.89 -4.48
CA SER A 70 3.82 11.08 -5.25
C SER A 70 2.62 11.69 -6.01
N GLU A 71 2.59 13.03 -6.13
CA GLU A 71 1.57 13.74 -6.92
C GLU A 71 1.51 13.28 -8.38
N TYR A 72 2.63 12.79 -8.93
CA TYR A 72 2.68 12.29 -10.31
C TYR A 72 2.02 10.92 -10.47
N SER A 73 1.96 10.12 -9.40
CA SER A 73 1.45 8.76 -9.43
C SER A 73 0.03 8.64 -8.87
N ILE A 74 -0.43 9.63 -8.10
CA ILE A 74 -1.72 9.54 -7.40
C ILE A 74 -2.93 9.38 -8.35
N GLY A 75 -2.82 9.90 -9.57
CA GLY A 75 -3.89 9.76 -10.58
C GLY A 75 -4.19 8.32 -10.99
N LYS A 76 -3.29 7.38 -10.70
CA LYS A 76 -3.45 5.94 -10.96
C LYS A 76 -3.94 5.16 -9.73
N VAL A 77 -4.00 5.81 -8.56
CA VAL A 77 -4.37 5.16 -7.30
C VAL A 77 -5.84 5.44 -6.99
N ALA A 78 -6.57 4.40 -6.64
CA ALA A 78 -7.97 4.48 -6.25
C ALA A 78 -8.24 3.72 -4.95
N VAL A 79 -9.26 4.16 -4.20
CA VAL A 79 -9.76 3.43 -3.03
C VAL A 79 -10.32 2.08 -3.49
N GLY A 80 -9.96 1.03 -2.77
CA GLY A 80 -10.33 -0.35 -3.08
C GLY A 80 -9.24 -1.14 -3.80
N GLN A 81 -8.19 -0.50 -4.33
CA GLN A 81 -7.07 -1.21 -4.94
C GLN A 81 -6.32 -2.07 -3.92
N GLU A 82 -5.85 -3.21 -4.38
CA GLU A 82 -5.00 -4.10 -3.60
C GLU A 82 -3.58 -3.56 -3.48
N ALA A 83 -2.94 -3.93 -2.40
CA ALA A 83 -1.55 -3.59 -2.14
C ALA A 83 -0.83 -4.76 -1.48
N GLU A 84 0.40 -5.00 -1.88
CA GLU A 84 1.30 -5.91 -1.21
C GLU A 84 2.15 -5.16 -0.19
N ILE A 85 2.14 -5.63 1.05
CA ILE A 85 2.85 -5.02 2.15
C ILE A 85 4.03 -5.91 2.53
N SER A 86 5.21 -5.32 2.56
CA SER A 86 6.45 -5.96 2.99
C SER A 86 7.06 -5.22 4.17
N ALA A 87 7.67 -5.97 5.09
CA ALA A 87 8.39 -5.44 6.23
C ALA A 87 9.50 -6.42 6.64
N ASP A 88 10.55 -5.90 7.26
CA ASP A 88 11.69 -6.74 7.67
C ASP A 88 11.26 -7.88 8.62
N ILE A 89 10.25 -7.64 9.46
CA ILE A 89 9.72 -8.65 10.41
C ILE A 89 9.02 -9.83 9.70
N LEU A 90 8.67 -9.67 8.43
CA LEU A 90 7.98 -10.71 7.64
C LEU A 90 8.95 -11.70 6.98
N ASP A 91 10.28 -11.52 7.12
CA ASP A 91 11.30 -12.43 6.61
C ASP A 91 11.18 -12.73 5.09
N GLY A 92 10.71 -11.74 4.32
CA GLY A 92 10.52 -11.86 2.86
C GLY A 92 9.13 -12.31 2.42
N GLU A 93 8.23 -12.60 3.36
CA GLU A 93 6.81 -12.79 3.06
C GLU A 93 6.13 -11.43 2.81
N THR A 94 5.08 -11.42 2.01
CA THR A 94 4.21 -10.25 1.81
C THR A 94 2.85 -10.49 2.46
N VAL A 95 2.20 -9.40 2.82
CA VAL A 95 0.86 -9.38 3.43
C VAL A 95 -0.04 -8.54 2.55
N ARG A 96 -1.26 -9.00 2.33
CA ARG A 96 -2.23 -8.26 1.52
C ARG A 96 -2.77 -7.06 2.27
N GLY A 97 -2.88 -5.96 1.55
CA GLY A 97 -3.51 -4.74 1.99
C GLY A 97 -4.50 -4.22 0.97
N GLN A 98 -5.28 -3.24 1.37
CA GLN A 98 -6.21 -2.54 0.51
C GLN A 98 -6.18 -1.04 0.79
N VAL A 99 -6.18 -0.23 -0.27
CA VAL A 99 -6.30 1.23 -0.16
C VAL A 99 -7.69 1.57 0.37
N VAL A 100 -7.75 2.16 1.57
CA VAL A 100 -9.02 2.51 2.21
C VAL A 100 -9.32 4.01 2.17
N SER A 101 -8.29 4.85 2.07
CA SER A 101 -8.47 6.30 2.04
C SER A 101 -7.31 6.98 1.34
N ILE A 102 -7.63 8.01 0.56
CA ILE A 102 -6.69 8.92 -0.08
C ILE A 102 -6.98 10.31 0.44
N SER A 103 -5.95 11.01 0.93
CA SER A 103 -6.12 12.39 1.41
C SER A 103 -6.58 13.31 0.27
N PRO A 104 -7.56 14.19 0.51
CA PRO A 104 -7.96 15.19 -0.47
C PRO A 104 -6.94 16.33 -0.62
N THR A 105 -5.90 16.35 0.22
CA THR A 105 -4.87 17.39 0.24
C THR A 105 -3.48 16.76 0.18
N GLY A 106 -2.61 17.36 -0.63
CA GLY A 106 -1.19 17.01 -0.65
C GLY A 106 -0.39 17.78 0.39
N GLU A 107 0.70 17.20 0.85
CA GLU A 107 1.66 17.79 1.76
C GLU A 107 3.09 17.73 1.18
N GLU A 108 4.03 18.43 1.80
CA GLU A 108 5.45 18.28 1.47
C GLU A 108 5.97 16.96 2.05
N LYS A 109 6.77 16.24 1.29
CA LYS A 109 7.34 14.94 1.70
C LYS A 109 8.12 15.01 3.01
N GLY A 110 8.59 16.20 3.37
CA GLY A 110 9.44 16.44 4.53
C GLY A 110 10.94 16.24 4.21
N GLY A 111 11.78 16.44 5.23
CA GLY A 111 13.24 16.27 5.07
C GLY A 111 13.93 17.28 4.14
N GLY A 112 13.30 18.43 3.87
CA GLY A 112 13.84 19.46 2.96
C GLY A 112 13.56 19.21 1.47
N SER A 113 12.76 18.21 1.14
CA SER A 113 12.28 17.95 -0.23
C SER A 113 11.12 18.88 -0.58
N THR A 114 11.13 19.44 -1.77
CA THR A 114 10.00 20.19 -2.35
C THR A 114 8.98 19.30 -3.06
N GLU A 115 9.22 17.98 -3.08
CA GLU A 115 8.31 17.01 -3.65
C GLU A 115 6.99 16.99 -2.86
N ARG A 116 5.87 17.02 -3.59
CA ARG A 116 4.54 16.91 -3.00
C ARG A 116 4.07 15.48 -3.03
N VAL A 117 3.46 15.07 -1.92
CA VAL A 117 2.95 13.72 -1.72
C VAL A 117 1.54 13.78 -1.18
N ILE A 118 0.78 12.74 -1.43
CA ILE A 118 -0.59 12.58 -0.97
C ILE A 118 -0.62 11.42 0.05
N PRO A 119 -0.93 11.70 1.32
CA PRO A 119 -1.11 10.66 2.33
C PRO A 119 -2.22 9.69 1.91
N THR A 120 -1.90 8.42 1.89
CA THR A 120 -2.82 7.35 1.48
C THR A 120 -2.79 6.26 2.54
N LYS A 121 -3.96 5.82 2.99
CA LYS A 121 -4.07 4.76 4.00
C LYS A 121 -4.34 3.42 3.34
N VAL A 122 -3.56 2.44 3.75
CA VAL A 122 -3.68 1.04 3.34
C VAL A 122 -3.98 0.23 4.59
N ARG A 123 -5.08 -0.51 4.56
CA ARG A 123 -5.47 -1.43 5.63
C ARG A 123 -4.91 -2.81 5.34
N ILE A 124 -4.36 -3.45 6.36
CA ILE A 124 -3.91 -4.82 6.31
C ILE A 124 -5.16 -5.72 6.31
N MET A 125 -5.25 -6.63 5.33
CA MET A 125 -6.40 -7.51 5.14
C MET A 125 -6.19 -8.91 5.71
N ASP A 126 -4.94 -9.34 5.80
CA ASP A 126 -4.62 -10.66 6.34
C ASP A 126 -4.63 -10.64 7.87
N GLU A 127 -5.23 -11.68 8.45
CA GLU A 127 -5.27 -11.88 9.90
C GLU A 127 -4.00 -12.56 10.43
N ASN A 128 -3.71 -12.35 11.71
CA ASN A 128 -2.61 -13.01 12.42
C ASN A 128 -1.22 -12.80 11.77
N THR A 129 -1.02 -11.64 11.15
CA THR A 129 0.28 -11.27 10.61
C THR A 129 1.28 -11.02 11.74
N LYS A 130 2.58 -11.14 11.45
CA LYS A 130 3.65 -10.74 12.37
C LYS A 130 3.81 -9.23 12.48
N LEU A 131 3.00 -8.45 11.76
CA LEU A 131 3.06 -6.99 11.76
C LEU A 131 2.65 -6.43 13.13
N ILE A 132 3.38 -5.43 13.58
CA ILE A 132 3.18 -4.75 14.85
C ILE A 132 3.00 -3.26 14.56
N ALA A 133 2.05 -2.61 15.24
CA ALA A 133 1.87 -1.17 15.14
C ALA A 133 3.18 -0.42 15.51
N GLY A 134 3.51 0.61 14.73
CA GLY A 134 4.70 1.44 14.93
C GLY A 134 5.98 0.98 14.24
N ILE A 135 5.95 -0.11 13.47
CA ILE A 135 7.11 -0.53 12.64
C ILE A 135 7.07 0.12 11.27
N THR A 136 8.23 0.13 10.61
CA THR A 136 8.33 0.57 9.22
C THR A 136 7.97 -0.57 8.29
N ALA A 137 7.10 -0.30 7.32
CA ALA A 137 6.71 -1.22 6.26
C ALA A 137 6.67 -0.49 4.92
N LYS A 138 6.70 -1.23 3.83
CA LYS A 138 6.54 -0.75 2.45
C LYS A 138 5.27 -1.34 1.87
N ALA A 139 4.56 -0.57 1.05
CA ALA A 139 3.43 -1.06 0.28
C ALA A 139 3.67 -0.81 -1.21
N GLN A 140 3.39 -1.83 -2.01
CA GLN A 140 3.31 -1.76 -3.47
C GLN A 140 1.84 -1.85 -3.84
N ILE A 141 1.29 -0.78 -4.43
CA ILE A 141 -0.11 -0.75 -4.88
C ILE A 141 -0.18 -1.43 -6.24
N VAL A 142 -1.07 -2.41 -6.36
CA VAL A 142 -1.37 -3.06 -7.63
C VAL A 142 -2.24 -2.10 -8.44
N LEU A 143 -1.67 -1.55 -9.52
CA LEU A 143 -2.37 -0.58 -10.35
C LEU A 143 -3.32 -1.24 -11.34
N GLU A 144 -2.86 -2.29 -11.97
CA GLU A 144 -3.61 -3.09 -12.93
C GLU A 144 -3.23 -4.55 -12.75
N GLU A 145 -4.20 -5.44 -12.83
CA GLU A 145 -4.02 -6.88 -12.77
C GLU A 145 -4.84 -7.51 -13.89
N LYS A 146 -4.27 -8.51 -14.55
CA LYS A 146 -4.95 -9.27 -15.58
C LYS A 146 -4.62 -10.75 -15.42
N GLU A 147 -5.65 -11.52 -15.18
CA GLU A 147 -5.54 -12.99 -15.18
C GLU A 147 -5.35 -13.51 -16.62
N ASP A 148 -4.62 -14.61 -16.77
CA ASP A 148 -4.40 -15.31 -18.05
C ASP A 148 -3.73 -14.44 -19.14
N ALA A 149 -2.87 -13.48 -18.75
CA ALA A 149 -2.10 -12.69 -19.71
C ALA A 149 -0.89 -13.46 -20.23
N LEU A 150 -0.68 -13.45 -21.55
CA LEU A 150 0.56 -13.94 -22.14
C LEU A 150 1.65 -12.88 -21.91
N THR A 151 2.67 -13.24 -21.12
CA THR A 151 3.76 -12.33 -20.77
C THR A 151 5.09 -12.76 -21.35
N VAL A 152 5.94 -11.79 -21.61
CA VAL A 152 7.33 -11.99 -22.01
C VAL A 152 8.23 -11.04 -21.21
N PRO A 153 9.52 -11.36 -21.01
CA PRO A 153 10.45 -10.39 -20.44
C PRO A 153 10.44 -9.09 -21.24
N VAL A 154 10.43 -7.93 -20.57
CA VAL A 154 10.45 -6.59 -21.23
C VAL A 154 11.56 -6.52 -22.26
N ALA A 155 12.73 -7.10 -21.98
CA ALA A 155 13.88 -7.15 -22.88
C ALA A 155 13.66 -8.01 -24.15
N ALA A 156 12.63 -8.86 -24.19
CA ALA A 156 12.34 -9.72 -25.35
C ALA A 156 11.58 -8.98 -26.46
N VAL A 157 10.95 -7.86 -26.14
CA VAL A 157 10.21 -7.04 -27.11
C VAL A 157 11.16 -6.05 -27.76
N THR A 158 11.15 -6.03 -29.10
CA THR A 158 11.92 -5.08 -29.91
C THR A 158 10.99 -4.27 -30.78
N GLU A 159 11.38 -3.04 -31.08
CA GLU A 159 10.65 -2.18 -32.01
C GLU A 159 11.40 -2.09 -33.34
N ARG A 160 10.71 -2.41 -34.44
CA ARG A 160 11.24 -2.23 -35.78
C ARG A 160 10.20 -1.51 -36.67
N ASN A 161 10.62 -0.45 -37.28
CA ASN A 161 9.75 0.38 -38.15
C ASN A 161 8.48 0.89 -37.45
N GLY A 162 8.53 1.11 -36.09
CA GLY A 162 7.37 1.56 -35.32
C GLY A 162 6.39 0.44 -34.99
N VAL A 163 6.79 -0.83 -35.12
CA VAL A 163 5.99 -1.99 -34.73
C VAL A 163 6.73 -2.78 -33.66
N SER A 164 6.06 -3.04 -32.54
CA SER A 164 6.57 -3.93 -31.49
C SER A 164 6.49 -5.38 -31.97
N MET A 165 7.54 -6.15 -31.71
CA MET A 165 7.61 -7.55 -32.10
C MET A 165 8.43 -8.37 -31.12
N VAL A 166 8.15 -9.66 -31.08
CA VAL A 166 8.97 -10.67 -30.42
C VAL A 166 9.61 -11.59 -31.46
N LEU A 167 10.79 -12.12 -31.12
CA LEU A 167 11.46 -13.09 -31.96
C LEU A 167 11.14 -14.49 -31.45
N ALA A 168 10.21 -15.18 -32.11
CA ALA A 168 9.89 -16.56 -31.84
C ALA A 168 10.89 -17.50 -32.49
N VAL A 169 11.18 -18.67 -31.90
CA VAL A 169 12.01 -19.70 -32.46
C VAL A 169 11.13 -20.87 -32.84
N LYS A 170 11.00 -21.10 -34.15
CA LYS A 170 10.25 -22.23 -34.72
C LYS A 170 11.18 -23.06 -35.67
N ASP A 171 11.23 -24.34 -35.48
CA ASP A 171 12.10 -25.23 -36.28
C ASP A 171 13.59 -24.83 -36.32
N GLY A 172 14.08 -24.19 -35.23
CA GLY A 172 15.46 -23.71 -35.14
C GLY A 172 15.75 -22.43 -35.94
N MET A 173 14.73 -21.72 -36.41
CA MET A 173 14.82 -20.47 -37.12
C MET A 173 14.04 -19.36 -36.40
N ILE A 174 14.48 -18.13 -36.55
CA ILE A 174 13.80 -16.94 -36.01
C ILE A 174 12.62 -16.57 -36.90
N HIS A 175 11.49 -16.30 -36.23
CA HIS A 175 10.31 -15.70 -36.81
C HIS A 175 10.00 -14.40 -36.09
N GLU A 176 9.89 -13.32 -36.85
CA GLU A 176 9.51 -12.00 -36.33
C GLU A 176 7.98 -11.96 -36.20
N VAL A 177 7.48 -11.94 -34.97
CA VAL A 177 6.03 -11.94 -34.70
C VAL A 177 5.63 -10.56 -34.19
N PRO A 178 4.82 -9.78 -34.96
CA PRO A 178 4.30 -8.52 -34.51
C PRO A 178 3.34 -8.73 -33.33
N VAL A 179 3.48 -7.89 -32.31
CA VAL A 179 2.65 -7.95 -31.11
C VAL A 179 2.16 -6.57 -30.72
N GLN A 180 1.02 -6.52 -30.04
CA GLN A 180 0.61 -5.34 -29.32
C GLN A 180 1.01 -5.51 -27.86
N THR A 181 1.54 -4.47 -27.25
CA THR A 181 1.90 -4.48 -25.83
C THR A 181 0.70 -4.06 -24.98
N GLY A 182 0.49 -4.78 -23.87
CA GLY A 182 -0.53 -4.48 -22.89
C GLY A 182 0.07 -3.92 -21.60
N ILE A 183 -0.26 -4.54 -20.46
CA ILE A 183 0.23 -4.14 -19.13
C ILE A 183 1.73 -4.37 -19.05
N GLU A 184 2.47 -3.33 -18.65
CA GLU A 184 3.92 -3.37 -18.44
C GLU A 184 4.23 -3.41 -16.94
N GLY A 185 4.85 -4.51 -16.52
CA GLY A 185 5.43 -4.69 -15.19
C GLY A 185 6.92 -4.37 -15.15
N ASP A 186 7.54 -4.53 -13.99
CA ASP A 186 8.98 -4.26 -13.80
C ASP A 186 9.90 -5.22 -14.59
N VAL A 187 9.47 -6.45 -14.81
CA VAL A 187 10.26 -7.52 -15.42
C VAL A 187 9.58 -8.10 -16.65
N GLU A 188 8.26 -8.14 -16.64
CA GLU A 188 7.43 -8.76 -17.66
C GLU A 188 6.50 -7.74 -18.34
N LEU A 189 6.20 -7.98 -19.60
CA LEU A 189 5.33 -7.19 -20.45
C LEU A 189 4.26 -8.10 -21.05
N GLU A 190 3.00 -7.71 -20.89
CA GLU A 190 1.92 -8.38 -21.60
C GLU A 190 2.04 -8.18 -23.09
N ILE A 191 1.88 -9.26 -23.85
CA ILE A 191 1.81 -9.22 -25.32
C ILE A 191 0.50 -9.81 -25.82
N LEU A 192 -0.03 -9.18 -26.85
CA LEU A 192 -1.18 -9.65 -27.60
C LEU A 192 -0.69 -9.95 -29.04
N PRO A 193 -0.72 -11.23 -29.48
CA PRO A 193 -0.33 -11.57 -30.84
C PRO A 193 -1.12 -10.81 -31.89
N GLY A 194 -0.49 -10.42 -32.98
CA GLY A 194 -1.17 -9.85 -34.15
C GLY A 194 -2.17 -10.81 -34.80
N GLU A 195 -3.07 -10.30 -35.62
CA GLU A 195 -4.05 -11.14 -36.34
C GLU A 195 -3.35 -12.19 -37.21
N GLY A 196 -3.64 -13.47 -36.91
CA GLY A 196 -3.11 -14.60 -37.69
C GLY A 196 -1.80 -15.18 -37.17
N GLU A 197 -1.24 -14.64 -36.08
CA GLU A 197 -0.05 -15.14 -35.44
C GLU A 197 -0.42 -16.02 -34.22
N GLU A 198 0.16 -17.20 -34.11
CA GLU A 198 -0.03 -18.11 -32.98
C GLU A 198 1.16 -18.00 -32.05
N LEU A 199 0.99 -17.27 -30.94
CA LEU A 199 1.88 -17.29 -29.78
C LEU A 199 1.11 -17.88 -28.60
N ASP A 200 1.71 -18.84 -27.95
CA ASP A 200 1.19 -19.48 -26.73
C ASP A 200 2.31 -19.66 -25.71
N GLU A 201 1.96 -20.17 -24.54
CA GLU A 201 2.90 -20.43 -23.44
C GLU A 201 4.01 -21.42 -23.79
N THR A 202 3.86 -22.19 -24.87
CA THR A 202 4.84 -23.19 -25.31
C THR A 202 5.81 -22.65 -26.36
N THR A 203 5.51 -21.46 -26.88
CA THR A 203 6.31 -20.82 -27.93
C THR A 203 7.66 -20.34 -27.36
N GLN A 204 8.75 -20.83 -27.89
CA GLN A 204 10.07 -20.37 -27.50
C GLN A 204 10.35 -18.99 -28.10
N ILE A 205 10.78 -18.07 -27.26
CA ILE A 205 11.15 -16.70 -27.67
C ILE A 205 12.60 -16.39 -27.31
N VAL A 206 13.19 -15.42 -27.99
CA VAL A 206 14.51 -14.88 -27.65
C VAL A 206 14.34 -13.87 -26.51
N ALA A 207 14.79 -14.20 -25.31
CA ALA A 207 14.58 -13.37 -24.11
C ALA A 207 15.31 -12.02 -24.14
N ALA A 208 16.43 -11.91 -24.90
CA ALA A 208 17.20 -10.69 -25.07
C ALA A 208 17.76 -10.64 -26.50
N PRO A 209 16.97 -10.19 -27.47
CA PRO A 209 17.41 -10.16 -28.87
C PRO A 209 18.49 -9.10 -29.11
N SER A 210 19.52 -9.47 -29.87
CA SER A 210 20.51 -8.50 -30.36
C SER A 210 20.07 -7.90 -31.70
N GLU A 211 20.54 -6.69 -32.02
CA GLU A 211 20.19 -5.96 -33.27
C GLU A 211 20.48 -6.73 -34.56
N GLY A 212 21.31 -7.76 -34.51
CA GLY A 212 21.71 -8.56 -35.68
C GLY A 212 20.79 -9.74 -36.00
N LEU A 213 19.86 -10.08 -35.14
CA LEU A 213 18.93 -11.19 -35.34
C LEU A 213 17.80 -10.77 -36.29
N THR A 214 17.54 -11.49 -37.36
CA THR A 214 16.52 -11.20 -38.36
C THR A 214 15.72 -12.45 -38.72
N GLU A 215 14.58 -12.26 -39.34
CA GLU A 215 13.71 -13.30 -39.88
C GLU A 215 14.49 -14.36 -40.66
N GLY A 216 14.20 -15.63 -40.40
CA GLY A 216 14.81 -16.77 -41.09
C GLY A 216 16.23 -17.13 -40.64
N MET A 217 16.81 -16.47 -39.65
CA MET A 217 18.11 -16.80 -39.10
C MET A 217 18.06 -18.11 -38.32
N ALA A 218 19.02 -19.01 -38.59
CA ALA A 218 19.16 -20.25 -37.82
C ALA A 218 19.75 -19.95 -36.43
N VAL A 219 19.11 -20.45 -35.37
CA VAL A 219 19.52 -20.29 -33.98
C VAL A 219 19.49 -21.62 -33.27
N THR A 220 20.34 -21.76 -32.26
CA THR A 220 20.30 -22.89 -31.36
C THR A 220 19.83 -22.42 -29.99
N ALA A 221 18.69 -22.92 -29.54
CA ALA A 221 18.20 -22.62 -28.22
C ALA A 221 19.12 -23.21 -27.15
N MET A 222 19.64 -22.37 -26.26
CA MET A 222 20.21 -22.81 -24.99
C MET A 222 19.16 -22.63 -23.92
N ALA A 223 18.66 -23.74 -23.38
CA ALA A 223 17.77 -23.64 -22.19
C ALA A 223 18.59 -23.10 -21.01
N GLN A 224 18.07 -22.09 -20.35
CA GLN A 224 18.52 -21.62 -19.02
C GLN A 224 17.79 -22.38 -17.92
#